data_0b948087228cbbec2565f339a63b8b19
#
_entry.id   0b948087228cbbec2565f339a63b8b19
#
_cell.length_a   1.000
_cell.length_b   1.000
_cell.length_c   1.000
_cell.angle_alpha   90.00
_cell.angle_beta   90.00
_cell.angle_gamma   90.00
#
_symmetry.space_group_name_H-M   'P 1'
#
loop_
_entity.id
_entity.type
_entity.pdbx_description
1 polymer ?
#
loop_
_entity_poly.entity_id
_entity_poly.type
_entity_poly.pdbx_seq_one_letter_code
_entity_poly.pdbx_strand_id
1 'polypeptide(L)'
;RGGAMFTRPAVEVLRGRGGLGTSRLGRWRSRVRQLPEYAGELPVSALAEEMDTPGDGQVRALVTHAGNPVLSTPNGGRLERAIGALDFYVAIDFYVNETTRQAHVILPPTGPLERDHYDLVFNALAVRNTAKYSPPMVPRSADARHDWEILDALTRRLAASGATPVQRAGAWA
;
A
#
# COMPACT_ATOMS: atom_id res chain seq x y z
N ARG A 1 -11.35 30.33 18.88
CA ARG A 1 -12.41 29.49 18.31
C ARG A 1 -11.94 29.09 16.93
N GLY A 2 -11.46 27.91 16.77
CA GLY A 2 -11.05 27.32 15.49
C GLY A 2 -11.17 25.82 15.66
N GLY A 3 -11.41 25.12 14.61
CA GLY A 3 -11.53 23.68 14.57
C GLY A 3 -12.47 23.29 13.42
N ALA A 4 -12.16 22.21 12.79
CA ALA A 4 -13.03 21.62 11.81
C ALA A 4 -14.11 20.80 12.53
N MET A 5 -15.37 21.09 12.25
CA MET A 5 -16.47 20.21 12.59
C MET A 5 -16.70 19.28 11.42
N PHE A 6 -16.42 18.01 11.63
CA PHE A 6 -16.67 17.00 10.61
C PHE A 6 -18.08 16.46 10.73
N THR A 7 -18.75 16.32 9.61
CA THR A 7 -20.04 15.64 9.55
C THR A 7 -19.84 14.14 9.67
N ARG A 8 -20.85 13.47 10.20
CA ARG A 8 -20.82 12.00 10.25
C ARG A 8 -20.93 11.46 8.82
N PRO A 9 -19.96 10.68 8.33
CA PRO A 9 -20.02 10.15 6.97
C PRO A 9 -21.15 9.13 6.83
N ALA A 10 -21.71 9.03 5.63
CA ALA A 10 -22.73 8.02 5.33
C ALA A 10 -22.19 6.58 5.48
N VAL A 11 -20.89 6.40 5.24
CA VAL A 11 -20.16 5.14 5.43
C VAL A 11 -19.01 5.38 6.41
N GLU A 12 -19.05 4.73 7.55
CA GLU A 12 -18.01 4.82 8.57
C GLU A 12 -16.82 3.94 8.24
N VAL A 13 -15.90 4.45 7.42
CA VAL A 13 -14.67 3.73 7.05
C VAL A 13 -13.67 3.67 8.20
N LEU A 14 -13.66 4.68 9.08
CA LEU A 14 -12.67 4.80 10.16
C LEU A 14 -13.06 4.06 11.43
N ARG A 15 -14.35 3.83 11.68
CA ARG A 15 -14.88 3.26 12.94
C ARG A 15 -15.62 1.95 12.77
N GLY A 16 -15.84 1.47 11.56
CA GLY A 16 -16.51 0.21 11.30
C GLY A 16 -15.72 -1.02 11.76
N ARG A 17 -16.37 -2.17 11.85
CA ARG A 17 -15.71 -3.46 12.08
C ARG A 17 -14.63 -3.66 11.01
N GLY A 18 -13.34 -3.64 11.39
CA GLY A 18 -12.22 -3.63 10.46
C GLY A 18 -11.73 -2.24 10.04
N GLY A 19 -12.33 -1.14 10.50
CA GLY A 19 -11.86 0.21 10.25
C GLY A 19 -10.55 0.54 11.00
N LEU A 20 -9.80 1.51 10.48
CA LEU A 20 -8.50 1.92 11.03
C LEU A 20 -8.55 2.26 12.53
N GLY A 21 -9.67 2.77 13.03
CA GLY A 21 -9.84 3.16 14.44
C GLY A 21 -10.10 2.02 15.42
N THR A 22 -10.31 0.78 14.95
CA THR A 22 -10.55 -0.40 15.79
C THR A 22 -9.34 -1.32 15.87
N SER A 23 -8.27 -1.00 15.19
CA SER A 23 -7.04 -1.79 15.16
C SER A 23 -6.39 -1.81 16.54
N ARG A 24 -6.06 -2.99 17.03
CA ARG A 24 -5.17 -3.13 18.18
C ARG A 24 -3.78 -2.67 17.74
N LEU A 25 -3.13 -1.87 18.55
CA LEU A 25 -1.79 -1.36 18.29
C LEU A 25 -0.73 -2.31 18.84
N GLY A 26 0.40 -2.42 18.15
CA GLY A 26 1.56 -3.17 18.61
C GLY A 26 1.34 -4.69 18.67
N ARG A 27 0.46 -5.24 17.80
CA ARG A 27 0.21 -6.69 17.70
C ARG A 27 1.46 -7.46 17.27
N TRP A 28 2.27 -6.85 16.45
CA TRP A 28 3.56 -7.37 16.01
C TRP A 28 4.59 -6.24 15.96
N ARG A 29 5.82 -6.60 15.74
CA ARG A 29 6.94 -5.68 15.75
C ARG A 29 7.86 -5.93 14.56
N SER A 30 8.58 -4.88 14.14
CA SER A 30 9.66 -5.05 13.17
C SER A 30 10.74 -5.98 13.72
N ARG A 31 11.39 -6.72 12.85
CA ARG A 31 12.37 -7.76 13.24
C ARG A 31 13.62 -7.17 13.89
N VAL A 32 14.18 -6.11 13.31
CA VAL A 32 15.48 -5.58 13.73
C VAL A 32 15.35 -4.69 14.97
N ARG A 33 14.58 -3.61 14.90
CA ARG A 33 14.46 -2.64 16.01
C ARG A 33 13.27 -2.87 16.93
N GLN A 34 12.46 -3.88 16.67
CA GLN A 34 11.27 -4.16 17.48
C GLN A 34 10.28 -2.99 17.52
N LEU A 35 10.20 -2.20 16.44
CA LEU A 35 9.25 -1.11 16.33
C LEU A 35 7.81 -1.64 16.28
N PRO A 36 6.90 -1.06 17.05
CA PRO A 36 5.53 -1.56 17.10
C PRO A 36 4.77 -1.26 15.81
N GLU A 37 3.89 -2.16 15.46
CA GLU A 37 2.87 -1.96 14.41
C GLU A 37 1.87 -0.90 14.85
N TYR A 38 1.35 -0.14 13.87
CA TYR A 38 0.24 0.78 14.01
C TYR A 38 -0.79 0.53 12.91
N ALA A 39 -2.02 0.22 13.29
CA ALA A 39 -3.13 0.01 12.36
C ALA A 39 -2.86 -1.00 11.22
N GLY A 40 -2.05 -2.01 11.47
CA GLY A 40 -1.68 -3.03 10.48
C GLY A 40 -0.37 -2.77 9.75
N GLU A 41 0.28 -1.65 10.00
CA GLU A 41 1.48 -1.23 9.28
C GLU A 41 2.69 -1.12 10.22
N LEU A 42 3.86 -1.45 9.72
CA LEU A 42 5.12 -1.14 10.39
C LEU A 42 5.64 0.23 9.94
N PRO A 43 6.37 0.96 10.81
CA PRO A 43 6.98 2.22 10.43
C PRO A 43 7.88 2.04 9.21
N VAL A 44 7.68 2.85 8.18
CA VAL A 44 8.49 2.80 6.95
C VAL A 44 9.98 3.07 7.21
N SER A 45 10.32 3.73 8.31
CA SER A 45 11.71 3.92 8.75
C SER A 45 12.44 2.62 9.08
N ALA A 46 11.71 1.51 9.26
CA ALA A 46 12.30 0.17 9.44
C ALA A 46 12.55 -0.55 8.11
N LEU A 47 11.96 -0.09 7.00
CA LEU A 47 11.92 -0.87 5.76
C LEU A 47 13.32 -1.23 5.24
N ALA A 48 14.25 -0.28 5.19
CA ALA A 48 15.58 -0.53 4.69
C ALA A 48 16.34 -1.56 5.55
N GLU A 49 16.24 -1.46 6.88
CA GLU A 49 16.94 -2.39 7.78
C GLU A 49 16.34 -3.79 7.76
N GLU A 50 15.05 -3.94 7.52
CA GLU A 50 14.42 -5.24 7.36
C GLU A 50 14.91 -5.97 6.10
N MET A 51 15.36 -5.21 5.08
CA MET A 51 15.93 -5.73 3.85
C MET A 51 17.44 -6.00 3.97
N ASP A 52 18.20 -5.05 4.52
CA ASP A 52 19.67 -5.08 4.48
C ASP A 52 20.33 -5.75 5.70
N THR A 53 19.57 -6.08 6.75
CA THR A 53 20.09 -6.80 7.91
C THR A 53 19.88 -8.31 7.75
N PRO A 54 20.94 -9.12 7.62
CA PRO A 54 20.83 -10.56 7.49
C PRO A 54 20.17 -11.23 8.70
N GLY A 55 19.56 -12.38 8.50
CA GLY A 55 19.00 -13.22 9.54
C GLY A 55 17.61 -13.75 9.21
N ASP A 56 17.07 -14.59 10.10
CA ASP A 56 15.75 -15.20 9.93
C ASP A 56 14.68 -14.14 9.79
N GLY A 57 13.79 -14.32 8.81
CA GLY A 57 12.71 -13.38 8.51
C GLY A 57 13.16 -12.11 7.78
N GLN A 58 14.39 -12.06 7.26
CA GLN A 58 14.84 -10.96 6.41
C GLN A 58 13.89 -10.77 5.22
N VAL A 59 13.53 -9.53 4.92
CA VAL A 59 12.74 -9.20 3.75
C VAL A 59 13.59 -9.36 2.50
N ARG A 60 13.23 -10.28 1.63
CA ARG A 60 13.95 -10.62 0.39
C ARG A 60 13.19 -10.30 -0.87
N ALA A 61 11.90 -10.02 -0.74
CA ALA A 61 11.05 -9.60 -1.86
C ALA A 61 10.19 -8.40 -1.48
N LEU A 62 9.86 -7.58 -2.47
CA LEU A 62 9.06 -6.38 -2.30
C LEU A 62 7.99 -6.28 -3.40
N VAL A 63 6.82 -5.83 -3.02
CA VAL A 63 5.82 -5.31 -3.95
C VAL A 63 5.50 -3.87 -3.53
N THR A 64 5.68 -2.92 -4.43
CA THR A 64 5.19 -1.55 -4.21
C THR A 64 3.95 -1.29 -5.06
N HIS A 65 3.02 -0.56 -4.51
CA HIS A 65 1.82 -0.10 -5.21
C HIS A 65 1.74 1.41 -5.09
N ALA A 66 2.01 2.07 -6.21
CA ALA A 66 2.15 3.52 -6.32
C ALA A 66 3.17 4.11 -5.32
N GLY A 67 3.60 5.31 -5.55
CA GLY A 67 4.51 6.00 -4.65
C GLY A 67 6.00 5.78 -4.94
N ASN A 68 6.79 6.67 -4.36
CA ASN A 68 8.23 6.70 -4.55
C ASN A 68 8.95 6.75 -3.18
N PRO A 69 8.99 5.63 -2.45
CA PRO A 69 9.55 5.58 -1.11
C PRO A 69 11.04 5.98 -1.05
N VAL A 70 11.81 5.79 -2.09
CA VAL A 70 13.21 6.27 -2.13
C VAL A 70 13.28 7.78 -1.94
N LEU A 71 12.33 8.55 -2.48
CA LEU A 71 12.27 10.00 -2.28
C LEU A 71 11.46 10.41 -1.04
N SER A 72 10.40 9.68 -0.71
CA SER A 72 9.42 10.14 0.27
C SER A 72 9.64 9.60 1.69
N THR A 73 10.62 8.71 1.90
CA THR A 73 10.89 8.12 3.20
C THR A 73 12.26 8.49 3.76
N PRO A 74 12.47 8.37 5.08
CA PRO A 74 13.77 8.66 5.68
C PRO A 74 14.88 7.77 5.11
N ASN A 75 16.06 8.37 4.91
CA ASN A 75 17.27 7.68 4.45
C ASN A 75 17.11 6.98 3.09
N GLY A 76 16.58 7.70 2.11
CA GLY A 76 16.32 7.19 0.76
C GLY A 76 17.51 6.50 0.10
N GLY A 77 18.73 7.00 0.28
CA GLY A 77 19.92 6.36 -0.26
C GLY A 77 20.25 4.98 0.34
N ARG A 78 19.90 4.73 1.62
CA ARG A 78 19.98 3.39 2.19
C ARG A 78 18.88 2.50 1.63
N LEU A 79 17.66 3.05 1.54
CA LEU A 79 16.52 2.30 1.00
C LEU A 79 16.74 1.92 -0.46
N GLU A 80 17.29 2.82 -1.28
CA GLU A 80 17.60 2.53 -2.67
C GLU A 80 18.57 1.33 -2.81
N ARG A 81 19.65 1.34 -2.02
CA ARG A 81 20.60 0.21 -2.02
C ARG A 81 19.98 -1.09 -1.53
N ALA A 82 19.14 -1.00 -0.49
CA ALA A 82 18.46 -2.16 0.07
C ALA A 82 17.46 -2.78 -0.93
N ILE A 83 16.71 -1.95 -1.65
CA ILE A 83 15.79 -2.38 -2.72
C ILE A 83 16.57 -3.04 -3.86
N GLY A 84 17.69 -2.43 -4.29
CA GLY A 84 18.52 -2.98 -5.37
C GLY A 84 19.19 -4.31 -5.03
N ALA A 85 19.25 -4.68 -3.75
CA ALA A 85 19.82 -5.94 -3.28
C ALA A 85 18.77 -7.04 -3.03
N LEU A 86 17.49 -6.77 -3.26
CA LEU A 86 16.42 -7.76 -3.08
C LEU A 86 16.51 -8.88 -4.12
N ASP A 87 16.10 -10.07 -3.73
CA ASP A 87 15.99 -11.21 -4.65
C ASP A 87 14.92 -10.98 -5.70
N PHE A 88 13.83 -10.32 -5.34
CA PHE A 88 12.74 -10.02 -6.26
C PHE A 88 11.96 -8.76 -5.87
N TYR A 89 11.67 -7.92 -6.85
CA TYR A 89 10.90 -6.71 -6.64
C TYR A 89 9.92 -6.48 -7.80
N VAL A 90 8.66 -6.26 -7.45
CA VAL A 90 7.58 -5.89 -8.38
C VAL A 90 7.06 -4.51 -8.03
N ALA A 91 6.99 -3.62 -9.01
CA ALA A 91 6.38 -2.32 -8.87
C ALA A 91 5.05 -2.26 -9.66
N ILE A 92 3.97 -1.89 -8.99
CA ILE A 92 2.69 -1.56 -9.63
C ILE A 92 2.65 -0.05 -9.75
N ASP A 93 3.14 0.46 -10.85
CA ASP A 93 3.26 1.90 -11.13
C ASP A 93 3.36 2.11 -12.64
N PHE A 94 2.95 3.26 -13.12
CA PHE A 94 3.10 3.65 -14.52
C PHE A 94 4.25 4.63 -14.77
N TYR A 95 4.96 5.03 -13.72
CA TYR A 95 6.19 5.82 -13.82
C TYR A 95 7.44 4.99 -13.53
N VAL A 96 8.49 5.24 -14.28
CA VAL A 96 9.85 4.80 -13.93
C VAL A 96 10.51 5.93 -13.14
N ASN A 97 10.66 5.71 -11.84
CA ASN A 97 11.21 6.68 -10.90
C ASN A 97 12.36 6.05 -10.08
N GLU A 98 12.88 6.75 -9.09
CA GLU A 98 14.02 6.31 -8.26
C GLU A 98 13.78 4.98 -7.56
N THR A 99 12.53 4.67 -7.24
CA THR A 99 12.12 3.41 -6.63
C THR A 99 11.91 2.32 -7.68
N THR A 100 11.04 2.59 -8.66
CA THR A 100 10.58 1.58 -9.61
C THR A 100 11.65 1.15 -10.61
N ARG A 101 12.68 1.98 -10.87
CA ARG A 101 13.84 1.60 -11.69
C ARG A 101 14.63 0.41 -11.14
N GLN A 102 14.47 0.09 -9.86
CA GLN A 102 15.10 -1.07 -9.21
C GLN A 102 14.24 -2.34 -9.36
N ALA A 103 13.03 -2.23 -9.90
CA ALA A 103 12.12 -3.37 -9.99
C ALA A 103 12.54 -4.36 -11.07
N HIS A 104 12.42 -5.64 -10.76
CA HIS A 104 12.58 -6.72 -11.73
C HIS A 104 11.41 -6.76 -12.72
N VAL A 105 10.22 -6.34 -12.24
CA VAL A 105 9.01 -6.26 -13.06
C VAL A 105 8.24 -4.99 -12.67
N ILE A 106 7.83 -4.23 -13.68
CA ILE A 106 6.90 -3.11 -13.52
C ILE A 106 5.58 -3.52 -14.18
N LEU A 107 4.50 -3.41 -13.42
CA LEU A 107 3.13 -3.68 -13.87
C LEU A 107 2.36 -2.37 -13.93
N PRO A 108 2.28 -1.71 -15.10
CA PRO A 108 1.61 -0.43 -15.22
C PRO A 108 0.09 -0.61 -15.10
N PRO A 109 -0.56 0.02 -14.11
CA PRO A 109 -2.02 0.06 -14.04
C PRO A 109 -2.58 1.14 -14.97
N THR A 110 -3.91 1.15 -15.12
CA THR A 110 -4.62 2.23 -15.82
C THR A 110 -4.32 3.60 -15.22
N GLY A 111 -4.21 4.59 -16.08
CA GLY A 111 -4.04 5.99 -15.69
C GLY A 111 -5.28 6.60 -15.01
N PRO A 112 -5.13 7.76 -14.37
CA PRO A 112 -6.24 8.41 -13.66
C PRO A 112 -7.44 8.76 -14.54
N LEU A 113 -7.25 8.97 -15.84
CA LEU A 113 -8.32 9.29 -16.76
C LEU A 113 -9.04 8.07 -17.34
N GLU A 114 -8.43 6.89 -17.20
CA GLU A 114 -8.96 5.62 -17.71
C GLU A 114 -9.79 4.85 -16.67
N ARG A 115 -9.89 5.37 -15.45
CA ARG A 115 -10.62 4.74 -14.35
C ARG A 115 -11.57 5.71 -13.69
N ASP A 116 -12.58 5.17 -13.07
CA ASP A 116 -13.44 5.93 -12.18
C ASP A 116 -12.77 6.21 -10.85
N HIS A 117 -13.28 7.19 -10.15
CA HIS A 117 -12.83 7.53 -8.81
C HIS A 117 -13.99 7.90 -7.90
N TYR A 118 -14.02 7.31 -6.73
CA TYR A 118 -14.90 7.67 -5.63
C TYR A 118 -14.10 7.73 -4.33
N ASP A 119 -14.01 8.90 -3.75
CA ASP A 119 -13.23 9.10 -2.54
C ASP A 119 -14.02 8.73 -1.29
N LEU A 120 -13.77 7.53 -0.76
CA LEU A 120 -14.42 7.06 0.46
C LEU A 120 -13.77 7.61 1.73
N VAL A 121 -12.45 7.75 1.74
CA VAL A 121 -11.69 8.04 2.96
C VAL A 121 -11.72 9.54 3.29
N PHE A 122 -11.37 10.36 2.32
CA PHE A 122 -11.29 11.80 2.55
C PHE A 122 -12.65 12.48 2.67
N ASN A 123 -13.70 11.89 2.13
CA ASN A 123 -15.06 12.35 2.39
C ASN A 123 -15.44 12.29 3.88
N ALA A 124 -14.81 11.41 4.66
CA ALA A 124 -14.99 11.38 6.12
C ALA A 124 -14.43 12.63 6.83
N LEU A 125 -13.53 13.36 6.18
CA LEU A 125 -12.93 14.61 6.68
C LEU A 125 -13.61 15.85 6.15
N ALA A 126 -14.66 15.71 5.34
CA ALA A 126 -15.37 16.84 4.76
C ALA A 126 -16.22 17.59 5.81
N VAL A 127 -16.29 18.90 5.68
CA VAL A 127 -17.12 19.77 6.54
C VAL A 127 -18.62 19.52 6.34
N ARG A 128 -19.00 19.03 5.17
CA ARG A 128 -20.38 18.63 4.82
C ARG A 128 -20.34 17.21 4.28
N ASN A 129 -21.44 16.48 4.43
CA ASN A 129 -21.58 15.21 3.74
C ASN A 129 -21.54 15.42 2.23
N THR A 130 -20.52 14.90 1.61
CA THR A 130 -20.29 14.96 0.18
C THR A 130 -20.08 13.58 -0.37
N ALA A 131 -20.53 13.38 -1.59
CA ALA A 131 -20.21 12.19 -2.36
C ALA A 131 -19.90 12.67 -3.79
N LYS A 132 -18.70 12.37 -4.26
CA LYS A 132 -18.30 12.72 -5.62
C LYS A 132 -17.83 11.47 -6.33
N TYR A 133 -18.54 11.10 -7.37
CA TYR A 133 -18.12 10.10 -8.31
C TYR A 133 -17.58 10.78 -9.56
N SER A 134 -16.42 10.39 -10.01
CA SER A 134 -15.80 10.83 -11.25
C SER A 134 -15.71 9.64 -12.20
N PRO A 135 -16.48 9.60 -13.30
CA PRO A 135 -16.37 8.52 -14.27
C PRO A 135 -15.05 8.61 -15.05
N PRO A 136 -14.61 7.53 -15.71
CA PRO A 136 -13.47 7.61 -16.60
C PRO A 136 -13.74 8.57 -17.74
N MET A 137 -12.73 9.32 -18.16
CA MET A 137 -12.81 10.31 -19.23
C MET A 137 -12.39 9.73 -20.58
N VAL A 138 -11.56 8.71 -20.58
CA VAL A 138 -11.09 8.02 -21.78
C VAL A 138 -11.29 6.52 -21.62
N PRO A 139 -11.52 5.78 -22.70
CA PRO A 139 -11.65 4.33 -22.64
C PRO A 139 -10.32 3.69 -22.24
N ARG A 140 -10.38 2.66 -21.43
CA ARG A 140 -9.24 1.82 -21.10
C ARG A 140 -8.74 1.08 -22.34
N SER A 141 -7.44 1.00 -22.55
CA SER A 141 -6.86 0.15 -23.59
C SER A 141 -7.10 -1.33 -23.28
N ALA A 142 -7.20 -2.17 -24.33
CA ALA A 142 -7.59 -3.57 -24.20
C ALA A 142 -6.69 -4.39 -23.25
N ASP A 143 -5.39 -4.08 -23.24
CA ASP A 143 -4.40 -4.80 -22.43
C ASP A 143 -4.17 -4.18 -21.05
N ALA A 144 -4.70 -2.98 -20.79
CA ALA A 144 -4.52 -2.30 -19.52
C ALA A 144 -5.38 -2.97 -18.43
N ARG A 145 -4.85 -2.97 -17.21
CA ARG A 145 -5.54 -3.48 -16.02
C ARG A 145 -5.60 -2.41 -14.95
N HIS A 146 -6.69 -2.37 -14.21
CA HIS A 146 -6.74 -1.57 -13.00
C HIS A 146 -5.80 -2.15 -11.94
N ASP A 147 -5.32 -1.33 -11.07
CA ASP A 147 -4.46 -1.73 -9.95
C ASP A 147 -5.08 -2.85 -9.09
N TRP A 148 -6.38 -2.76 -8.79
CA TRP A 148 -7.08 -3.79 -8.03
C TRP A 148 -7.17 -5.13 -8.80
N GLU A 149 -7.28 -5.12 -10.14
CA GLU A 149 -7.25 -6.34 -10.97
C GLU A 149 -5.87 -7.01 -10.91
N ILE A 150 -4.80 -6.20 -10.89
CA ILE A 150 -3.42 -6.69 -10.74
C ILE A 150 -3.23 -7.33 -9.36
N LEU A 151 -3.65 -6.64 -8.32
CA LEU A 151 -3.53 -7.12 -6.94
C LEU A 151 -4.35 -8.40 -6.70
N ASP A 152 -5.58 -8.47 -7.21
CA ASP A 152 -6.41 -9.68 -7.13
C ASP A 152 -5.75 -10.87 -7.85
N ALA A 153 -5.22 -10.63 -9.06
CA ALA A 153 -4.55 -11.66 -9.82
C ALA A 153 -3.26 -12.18 -9.13
N LEU A 154 -2.49 -11.29 -8.50
CA LEU A 154 -1.32 -11.67 -7.70
C LEU A 154 -1.73 -12.47 -6.47
N THR A 155 -2.75 -12.01 -5.75
CA THR A 155 -3.27 -12.68 -4.56
C THR A 155 -3.75 -14.11 -4.87
N ARG A 156 -4.50 -14.30 -5.94
CA ARG A 156 -4.96 -15.63 -6.37
C ARG A 156 -3.80 -16.55 -6.71
N ARG A 157 -2.76 -16.05 -7.40
CA ARG A 157 -1.58 -16.85 -7.74
C ARG A 157 -0.77 -17.25 -6.52
N LEU A 158 -0.57 -16.33 -5.59
CA LEU A 158 0.11 -16.62 -4.33
C LEU A 158 -0.67 -17.63 -3.49
N ALA A 159 -1.98 -17.51 -3.41
CA ALA A 159 -2.82 -18.49 -2.72
C ALA A 159 -2.74 -19.88 -3.36
N ALA A 160 -2.74 -19.94 -4.69
CA ALA A 160 -2.65 -21.20 -5.44
C ALA A 160 -1.27 -21.87 -5.33
N SER A 161 -0.21 -21.11 -5.09
CA SER A 161 1.15 -21.65 -4.93
C SER A 161 1.38 -22.34 -3.58
N GLY A 162 0.38 -22.37 -2.70
CA GLY A 162 0.55 -22.90 -1.33
C GLY A 162 1.43 -22.04 -0.43
N ALA A 163 1.86 -20.88 -0.92
CA ALA A 163 2.42 -19.86 -0.06
C ALA A 163 1.38 -19.55 1.02
N THR A 164 1.73 -19.91 2.23
CA THR A 164 0.89 -19.54 3.38
C THR A 164 0.78 -18.05 3.32
N PRO A 165 -0.40 -17.52 3.10
CA PRO A 165 -0.51 -16.12 3.18
C PRO A 165 -0.02 -15.70 4.53
N VAL A 166 0.74 -14.71 4.55
CA VAL A 166 1.04 -14.03 5.78
C VAL A 166 -0.15 -13.33 6.32
N GLN A 167 -0.85 -14.11 6.55
CA GLN A 167 -1.83 -14.14 6.75
C GLN A 167 -2.52 -14.16 7.62
N ARG A 168 -2.91 -14.18 7.97
CA ARG A 168 -3.72 -13.97 9.07
C ARG A 168 -3.28 -12.82 9.98
N ALA A 169 -2.31 -12.14 9.50
CA ALA A 169 -2.20 -10.82 9.85
C ALA A 169 -3.31 -9.98 9.38
N GLY A 170 -4.29 -9.78 9.85
CA GLY A 170 -5.34 -8.95 9.34
C GLY A 170 -6.29 -9.68 8.47
N ALA A 171 -6.75 -10.79 8.95
CA ALA A 171 -8.03 -11.25 8.51
C ALA A 171 -9.01 -10.08 8.65
N TRP A 172 -9.37 -9.52 7.53
CA TRP A 172 -10.55 -8.69 7.38
C TRP A 172 -11.74 -9.63 7.59
N ALA A 173 -12.12 -9.80 8.84
CA ALA A 173 -13.35 -10.45 9.27
C ALA A 173 -14.21 -9.45 10.02
#